data_f80422f09b86d5f289c1c30e88827561
#
_entry.id   f80422f09b86d5f289c1c30e88827561
#
_cell.length_a   1.000
_cell.length_b   1.000
_cell.length_c   1.000
_cell.angle_alpha   90.00
_cell.angle_beta   90.00
_cell.angle_gamma   90.00
#
_symmetry.space_group_name_H-M   'P 1'
#
loop_
_entity.id
_entity.type
_entity.pdbx_description
1 polymer ?
#
loop_
_entity_poly.entity_id
_entity_poly.type
_entity_poly.pdbx_seq_one_letter_code
_entity_poly.pdbx_strand_id
1 'polypeptide(L)'
;GDVYKRQDEEREEIYVVGSVFKIQVYSLSGNYKRTLNLPYDMSFEQVFDYDKDSLIFNDGREDVDNPVQKGTYYYLMSKTDGGMRPLPFHVKYRITNRFRIRLRNGDRQGVISCMFSVKPLLKNGDEVILSEFSNDTVFSYGKEGAKPLLVRTPAPRSTFPLKLMSVSACSRRFLFLDVIEKVYRRNIKKLDGDSFVYDYREKEIFTPVLVNSDFIPELPVEIDNMNGSFPKYAGASSIHSREFMQYYRRGNLQGRACEAASCLTRDDIYVLVLYHFN
;
A
#
# COMPACT_ATOMS: atom_id res chain seq x y z
N GLY A 1 -5.08 -1.87 -17.74
CA GLY A 1 -4.92 -2.45 -16.41
C GLY A 1 -3.54 -2.09 -15.90
N ASP A 2 -3.45 -1.77 -14.62
CA ASP A 2 -2.20 -1.37 -14.01
C ASP A 2 -1.21 -2.54 -14.04
N VAL A 3 -0.06 -2.29 -14.63
CA VAL A 3 1.04 -3.24 -14.69
C VAL A 3 2.02 -2.89 -13.59
N TYR A 4 2.14 -3.75 -12.60
CA TYR A 4 3.18 -3.60 -11.58
C TYR A 4 4.51 -4.11 -12.14
N LYS A 5 5.56 -3.31 -12.00
CA LYS A 5 6.92 -3.68 -12.39
C LYS A 5 7.80 -3.74 -11.14
N ARG A 6 8.59 -4.78 -11.02
CA ARG A 6 9.61 -4.94 -9.98
C ARG A 6 10.94 -5.27 -10.63
N GLN A 7 11.97 -4.60 -10.21
CA GLN A 7 13.33 -4.82 -10.68
C GLN A 7 14.12 -5.55 -9.60
N ASP A 8 14.86 -6.57 -10.02
CA ASP A 8 15.84 -7.30 -9.23
C ASP A 8 17.20 -7.07 -9.87
N GLU A 9 18.01 -6.23 -9.24
CA GLU A 9 19.34 -5.87 -9.74
C GLU A 9 20.34 -7.03 -9.64
N GLU A 10 20.20 -7.88 -8.60
CA GLU A 10 21.11 -9.03 -8.38
C GLU A 10 20.95 -10.10 -9.46
N ARG A 11 19.71 -10.35 -9.89
CA ARG A 11 19.39 -11.30 -10.97
C ARG A 11 19.35 -10.67 -12.36
N GLU A 12 19.50 -9.36 -12.44
CA GLU A 12 19.33 -8.58 -13.67
C GLU A 12 17.97 -8.86 -14.36
N GLU A 13 16.90 -8.88 -13.57
CA GLU A 13 15.56 -9.24 -14.03
C GLU A 13 14.51 -8.18 -13.71
N ILE A 14 13.51 -8.10 -14.59
CA ILE A 14 12.31 -7.30 -14.42
C ILE A 14 11.11 -8.23 -14.35
N TYR A 15 10.35 -8.16 -13.28
CA TYR A 15 9.10 -8.89 -13.07
C TYR A 15 7.92 -7.99 -13.41
N VAL A 16 7.15 -8.40 -14.41
CA VAL A 16 5.99 -7.65 -14.92
C VAL A 16 4.72 -8.40 -14.56
N VAL A 17 3.97 -7.86 -13.61
CA VAL A 17 2.67 -8.40 -13.20
C VAL A 17 1.59 -7.79 -14.10
N GLY A 18 1.33 -8.44 -15.24
CA GLY A 18 0.42 -7.91 -16.29
C GLY A 18 -1.00 -8.47 -16.25
N SER A 19 -1.21 -9.55 -15.54
CA SER A 19 -2.52 -10.14 -15.33
C SER A 19 -2.60 -10.76 -13.94
N VAL A 20 -3.83 -10.97 -13.48
CA VAL A 20 -4.10 -11.52 -12.15
C VAL A 20 -3.46 -12.90 -11.89
N PHE A 21 -3.02 -13.63 -12.92
CA PHE A 21 -2.60 -15.03 -12.76
C PHE A 21 -1.16 -15.32 -13.21
N LYS A 22 -0.38 -14.33 -13.64
CA LYS A 22 0.98 -14.57 -14.10
C LYS A 22 1.90 -13.37 -13.97
N ILE A 23 3.18 -13.66 -13.78
CA ILE A 23 4.28 -12.71 -13.83
C ILE A 23 5.16 -13.07 -15.02
N GLN A 24 5.39 -12.12 -15.91
CA GLN A 24 6.35 -12.26 -17.00
C GLN A 24 7.70 -11.72 -16.53
N VAL A 25 8.74 -12.49 -16.77
CA VAL A 25 10.11 -12.15 -16.37
C VAL A 25 10.92 -11.80 -17.62
N TYR A 26 11.57 -10.65 -17.56
CA TYR A 26 12.43 -10.12 -18.61
C TYR A 26 13.82 -9.84 -18.05
N SER A 27 14.83 -9.80 -18.93
CA SER A 27 16.13 -9.21 -18.60
C SER A 27 16.01 -7.69 -18.46
N LEU A 28 17.03 -7.02 -17.88
CA LEU A 28 17.09 -5.56 -17.84
C LEU A 28 17.11 -4.93 -19.24
N SER A 29 17.58 -5.67 -20.26
CA SER A 29 17.54 -5.26 -21.67
C SER A 29 16.18 -5.50 -22.34
N GLY A 30 15.17 -5.98 -21.62
CA GLY A 30 13.80 -6.20 -22.13
C GLY A 30 13.57 -7.54 -22.85
N ASN A 31 14.53 -8.46 -22.84
CA ASN A 31 14.35 -9.78 -23.44
C ASN A 31 13.53 -10.68 -22.53
N TYR A 32 12.50 -11.32 -23.06
CA TYR A 32 11.69 -12.28 -22.32
C TYR A 32 12.52 -13.48 -21.88
N LYS A 33 12.38 -13.90 -20.62
CA LYS A 33 13.07 -15.06 -20.02
C LYS A 33 12.12 -16.21 -19.72
N ARG A 34 11.02 -15.94 -18.99
CA ARG A 34 10.05 -16.96 -18.54
C ARG A 34 8.75 -16.35 -18.01
N THR A 35 7.77 -17.19 -17.74
CA THR A 35 6.53 -16.84 -17.05
C THR A 35 6.41 -17.63 -15.76
N LEU A 36 6.09 -16.96 -14.65
CA LEU A 36 5.70 -17.56 -13.39
C LEU A 36 4.17 -17.53 -13.32
N ASN A 37 3.55 -18.69 -13.11
CA ASN A 37 2.10 -18.82 -13.11
C ASN A 37 1.56 -18.96 -11.68
N LEU A 38 0.40 -18.34 -11.43
CA LEU A 38 -0.42 -18.58 -10.24
C LEU A 38 -1.49 -19.65 -10.53
N PRO A 39 -1.92 -20.39 -9.52
CA PRO A 39 -3.15 -21.15 -9.59
C PRO A 39 -4.36 -20.27 -9.94
N TYR A 40 -5.32 -20.81 -10.68
CA TYR A 40 -6.52 -20.07 -11.12
C TYR A 40 -7.39 -19.54 -9.99
N ASP A 41 -7.23 -20.09 -8.81
CA ASP A 41 -7.98 -19.72 -7.62
C ASP A 41 -7.25 -18.69 -6.76
N MET A 42 -6.17 -18.09 -7.23
CA MET A 42 -5.38 -17.03 -6.57
C MET A 42 -5.27 -15.78 -7.43
N SER A 43 -5.02 -14.64 -6.80
CA SER A 43 -4.72 -13.39 -7.51
C SER A 43 -3.66 -12.58 -6.78
N PHE A 44 -2.78 -11.92 -7.54
CA PHE A 44 -1.85 -10.97 -6.96
C PHE A 44 -2.57 -9.66 -6.59
N GLU A 45 -2.53 -9.27 -5.33
CA GLU A 45 -2.89 -7.91 -4.93
C GLU A 45 -1.64 -7.03 -4.87
N GLN A 46 -0.59 -7.52 -4.22
CA GLN A 46 0.71 -6.87 -4.18
C GLN A 46 1.81 -7.92 -4.29
N VAL A 47 2.88 -7.57 -5.00
CA VAL A 47 4.08 -8.42 -5.18
C VAL A 47 5.30 -7.58 -4.91
N PHE A 48 6.22 -8.09 -4.10
CA PHE A 48 7.51 -7.47 -3.83
C PHE A 48 8.66 -8.45 -4.04
N ASP A 49 9.82 -7.91 -4.36
CA ASP A 49 11.08 -8.61 -4.24
C ASP A 49 11.39 -8.84 -2.76
N TYR A 50 11.56 -10.11 -2.36
CA TYR A 50 11.80 -10.48 -0.97
C TYR A 50 13.29 -10.77 -0.71
N ASP A 51 13.82 -11.75 -1.42
CA ASP A 51 15.23 -12.13 -1.36
C ASP A 51 15.73 -12.56 -2.76
N LYS A 52 16.98 -13.00 -2.84
CA LYS A 52 17.59 -13.43 -4.12
C LYS A 52 16.82 -14.54 -4.84
N ASP A 53 16.04 -15.36 -4.13
CA ASP A 53 15.39 -16.55 -4.68
C ASP A 53 13.87 -16.44 -4.72
N SER A 54 13.27 -15.47 -4.00
CA SER A 54 11.83 -15.41 -3.76
C SER A 54 11.23 -14.03 -4.00
N LEU A 55 10.02 -14.04 -4.53
CA LEU A 55 9.06 -12.93 -4.43
C LEU A 55 8.13 -13.20 -3.24
N ILE A 56 7.67 -12.13 -2.58
CA ILE A 56 6.58 -12.20 -1.60
C ILE A 56 5.35 -11.56 -2.17
N PHE A 57 4.19 -12.17 -1.97
CA PHE A 57 2.93 -11.59 -2.43
C PHE A 57 1.78 -11.83 -1.46
N ASN A 58 0.77 -10.99 -1.60
CA ASN A 58 -0.53 -11.16 -0.94
C ASN A 58 -1.56 -11.64 -1.97
N ASP A 59 -2.33 -12.66 -1.59
CA ASP A 59 -3.46 -13.14 -2.38
C ASP A 59 -4.67 -12.23 -2.15
N GLY A 60 -5.01 -11.48 -3.20
CA GLY A 60 -6.09 -10.49 -3.19
C GLY A 60 -7.49 -11.07 -3.43
N ARG A 61 -7.64 -12.40 -3.47
CA ARG A 61 -8.98 -12.99 -3.68
C ARG A 61 -9.94 -12.61 -2.58
N GLU A 62 -11.07 -12.13 -2.98
CA GLU A 62 -12.20 -11.85 -2.11
C GLU A 62 -13.44 -12.54 -2.64
N ASP A 63 -14.01 -13.42 -1.83
CA ASP A 63 -15.37 -13.89 -2.03
C ASP A 63 -16.31 -12.96 -1.27
N VAL A 64 -16.91 -12.03 -2.02
CA VAL A 64 -17.83 -11.03 -1.44
C VAL A 64 -19.10 -11.67 -0.93
N ASP A 65 -19.48 -12.81 -1.50
CA ASP A 65 -20.71 -13.54 -1.16
C ASP A 65 -20.48 -14.56 -0.04
N ASN A 66 -19.21 -14.95 0.19
CA ASN A 66 -18.80 -15.83 1.29
C ASN A 66 -17.66 -15.23 2.11
N PRO A 67 -17.95 -14.31 3.05
CA PRO A 67 -16.93 -13.63 3.85
C PRO A 67 -16.18 -14.55 4.83
N VAL A 68 -16.49 -15.84 4.88
CA VAL A 68 -15.90 -16.82 5.79
C VAL A 68 -14.80 -17.61 5.08
N GLN A 69 -13.81 -16.93 4.55
CA GLN A 69 -12.62 -17.60 4.03
C GLN A 69 -11.62 -17.81 5.16
N LYS A 70 -11.26 -19.07 5.38
CA LYS A 70 -10.13 -19.46 6.21
C LYS A 70 -8.92 -19.61 5.31
N GLY A 71 -7.75 -19.20 5.76
CA GLY A 71 -6.55 -19.56 5.04
C GLY A 71 -5.39 -18.59 5.24
N THR A 72 -4.35 -18.87 4.52
CA THR A 72 -3.16 -18.06 4.40
C THR A 72 -3.29 -17.17 3.17
N TYR A 73 -2.91 -15.92 3.29
CA TYR A 73 -2.99 -14.94 2.22
C TYR A 73 -1.63 -14.39 1.81
N TYR A 74 -0.56 -14.79 2.49
CA TYR A 74 0.80 -14.42 2.18
C TYR A 74 1.59 -15.62 1.72
N TYR A 75 2.32 -15.46 0.63
CA TYR A 75 3.09 -16.53 0.00
C TYR A 75 4.45 -16.02 -0.43
N LEU A 76 5.42 -16.92 -0.37
CA LEU A 76 6.67 -16.78 -1.11
C LEU A 76 6.56 -17.57 -2.40
N MET A 77 7.02 -16.97 -3.51
CA MET A 77 7.08 -17.60 -4.82
C MET A 77 8.53 -17.67 -5.29
N SER A 78 8.97 -18.83 -5.69
CA SER A 78 10.28 -19.02 -6.28
C SER A 78 10.41 -18.21 -7.57
N LYS A 79 11.45 -17.42 -7.67
CA LYS A 79 11.77 -16.63 -8.87
C LYS A 79 12.16 -17.51 -10.06
N THR A 80 12.59 -18.76 -9.81
CA THR A 80 13.07 -19.67 -10.83
C THR A 80 11.94 -20.38 -11.55
N ASP A 81 11.06 -21.03 -10.81
CA ASP A 81 10.02 -21.94 -11.33
C ASP A 81 8.59 -21.57 -10.94
N GLY A 82 8.42 -20.56 -10.10
CA GLY A 82 7.09 -20.15 -9.62
C GLY A 82 6.53 -21.05 -8.52
N GLY A 83 7.34 -21.97 -7.96
CA GLY A 83 6.93 -22.78 -6.82
C GLY A 83 6.54 -21.92 -5.63
N MET A 84 5.42 -22.23 -4.96
CA MET A 84 4.85 -21.39 -3.91
C MET A 84 4.94 -22.05 -2.55
N ARG A 85 5.20 -21.23 -1.53
CA ARG A 85 5.18 -21.61 -0.12
C ARG A 85 4.32 -20.64 0.68
N PRO A 86 3.25 -21.13 1.34
CA PRO A 86 2.45 -20.29 2.22
C PRO A 86 3.27 -19.84 3.44
N LEU A 87 3.06 -18.61 3.89
CA LEU A 87 3.58 -18.14 5.16
C LEU A 87 2.63 -18.53 6.30
N PRO A 88 3.14 -18.74 7.53
CA PRO A 88 2.35 -19.25 8.65
C PRO A 88 1.44 -18.19 9.29
N PHE A 89 0.81 -17.36 8.48
CA PHE A 89 -0.15 -16.35 8.92
C PHE A 89 -1.55 -16.79 8.53
N HIS A 90 -2.30 -17.26 9.53
CA HIS A 90 -3.65 -17.75 9.31
C HIS A 90 -4.70 -16.75 9.75
N VAL A 91 -5.63 -16.46 8.86
CA VAL A 91 -6.81 -15.66 9.16
C VAL A 91 -8.00 -16.61 9.32
N LYS A 92 -8.63 -16.58 10.48
CA LYS A 92 -9.81 -17.41 10.75
C LYS A 92 -11.01 -16.99 9.91
N TYR A 93 -11.15 -15.68 9.72
CA TYR A 93 -12.22 -15.06 8.93
C TYR A 93 -11.67 -13.83 8.24
N ARG A 94 -11.68 -13.79 6.94
CA ARG A 94 -11.24 -12.61 6.20
C ARG A 94 -12.30 -11.53 6.21
N ILE A 95 -11.91 -10.30 6.54
CA ILE A 95 -12.73 -9.11 6.38
C ILE A 95 -12.39 -8.54 5.01
N THR A 96 -13.40 -8.39 4.14
CA THR A 96 -13.17 -7.85 2.80
C THR A 96 -12.96 -6.35 2.85
N ASN A 97 -12.11 -5.82 1.98
CA ASN A 97 -11.92 -4.37 1.79
C ASN A 97 -13.08 -3.76 0.96
N ARG A 98 -13.96 -4.58 0.45
CA ARG A 98 -15.14 -4.17 -0.32
C ARG A 98 -16.40 -4.26 0.52
N PHE A 99 -17.33 -3.36 0.26
CA PHE A 99 -18.70 -3.52 0.70
C PHE A 99 -19.66 -3.09 -0.39
N ARG A 100 -20.74 -3.83 -0.49
CA ARG A 100 -21.83 -3.56 -1.42
C ARG A 100 -23.00 -2.96 -0.65
N ILE A 101 -23.50 -1.83 -1.12
CA ILE A 101 -24.64 -1.15 -0.55
C ILE A 101 -25.78 -1.25 -1.55
N ARG A 102 -26.87 -1.89 -1.11
CA ARG A 102 -28.09 -1.90 -1.88
C ARG A 102 -28.86 -0.62 -1.59
N LEU A 103 -29.00 0.23 -2.61
CA LEU A 103 -29.83 1.41 -2.54
C LEU A 103 -31.21 1.06 -3.10
N ARG A 104 -32.23 1.39 -2.34
CA ARG A 104 -33.62 1.32 -2.80
C ARG A 104 -34.15 2.73 -2.91
N ASN A 105 -34.55 3.15 -4.11
CA ASN A 105 -35.17 4.44 -4.36
C ASN A 105 -36.45 4.20 -5.17
N GLY A 106 -37.57 4.07 -4.47
CA GLY A 106 -38.83 3.58 -5.03
C GLY A 106 -38.67 2.16 -5.58
N ASP A 107 -39.05 1.95 -6.84
CA ASP A 107 -38.94 0.65 -7.53
C ASP A 107 -37.56 0.40 -8.13
N ARG A 108 -36.65 1.36 -8.08
CA ARG A 108 -35.28 1.20 -8.59
C ARG A 108 -34.38 0.65 -7.50
N GLN A 109 -33.72 -0.45 -7.82
CA GLN A 109 -32.65 -1.02 -7.00
C GLN A 109 -31.31 -0.68 -7.63
N GLY A 110 -30.41 -0.11 -6.85
CA GLY A 110 -29.03 0.15 -7.24
C GLY A 110 -28.06 -0.53 -6.26
N VAL A 111 -26.87 -0.87 -6.74
CA VAL A 111 -25.79 -1.37 -5.89
C VAL A 111 -24.61 -0.41 -6.04
N ILE A 112 -24.14 0.16 -4.93
CA ILE A 112 -22.89 0.88 -4.86
C ILE A 112 -21.86 -0.06 -4.28
N SER A 113 -20.74 -0.23 -4.97
CA SER A 113 -19.58 -0.95 -4.44
C SER A 113 -18.53 0.08 -4.02
N CYS A 114 -18.15 0.04 -2.75
CA CYS A 114 -17.04 0.82 -2.22
C CYS A 114 -15.89 -0.12 -1.88
N MET A 115 -14.66 0.33 -2.13
CA MET A 115 -13.44 -0.40 -1.83
C MET A 115 -12.48 0.51 -1.08
N PHE A 116 -11.89 0.01 0.00
CA PHE A 116 -10.80 0.68 0.69
C PHE A 116 -9.48 0.41 -0.04
N SER A 117 -8.65 1.42 -0.13
CA SER A 117 -7.26 1.19 -0.50
C SER A 117 -6.54 0.51 0.66
N VAL A 118 -5.96 -0.63 0.40
CA VAL A 118 -5.22 -1.41 1.39
C VAL A 118 -3.85 -1.72 0.85
N LYS A 119 -2.88 -1.67 1.74
CA LYS A 119 -1.52 -2.11 1.45
C LYS A 119 -1.19 -3.26 2.41
N PRO A 120 -1.61 -4.50 2.11
CA PRO A 120 -1.35 -5.64 2.97
C PRO A 120 0.14 -5.97 3.10
N LEU A 121 0.95 -5.51 2.15
CA LEU A 121 2.40 -5.63 2.14
C LEU A 121 3.06 -4.27 1.97
N LEU A 122 4.11 -3.99 2.76
CA LEU A 122 4.96 -2.81 2.62
C LEU A 122 6.43 -3.21 2.80
N LYS A 123 7.30 -2.75 1.92
CA LYS A 123 8.74 -2.96 2.06
C LYS A 123 9.30 -1.97 3.09
N ASN A 124 10.08 -2.47 4.06
CA ASN A 124 10.77 -1.68 5.08
C ASN A 124 12.23 -2.15 5.22
N GLY A 125 13.12 -1.61 4.41
CA GLY A 125 14.48 -2.11 4.30
C GLY A 125 14.53 -3.56 3.82
N ASP A 126 15.15 -4.45 4.60
CA ASP A 126 15.25 -5.88 4.30
C ASP A 126 14.06 -6.70 4.81
N GLU A 127 13.13 -6.06 5.52
CA GLU A 127 11.92 -6.69 6.04
C GLU A 127 10.68 -6.27 5.25
N VAL A 128 9.61 -7.02 5.42
CA VAL A 128 8.28 -6.71 4.86
C VAL A 128 7.27 -6.61 5.98
N ILE A 129 6.53 -5.50 6.01
CA ILE A 129 5.42 -5.32 6.93
C ILE A 129 4.21 -6.06 6.38
N LEU A 130 3.61 -6.92 7.19
CA LEU A 130 2.41 -7.67 6.89
C LEU A 130 1.24 -7.07 7.67
N SER A 131 0.30 -6.47 6.95
CA SER A 131 -0.83 -5.72 7.52
C SER A 131 -2.16 -6.19 6.91
N GLU A 132 -2.63 -7.36 7.32
CA GLU A 132 -3.95 -7.86 6.97
C GLU A 132 -4.98 -7.38 8.02
N PHE A 133 -5.98 -6.60 7.60
CA PHE A 133 -6.91 -6.02 8.58
C PHE A 133 -7.89 -6.98 9.24
N SER A 134 -7.92 -8.22 8.83
CA SER A 134 -8.63 -9.27 9.55
C SER A 134 -7.88 -9.73 10.78
N ASN A 135 -6.56 -9.43 10.87
CA ASN A 135 -5.74 -9.69 12.03
C ASN A 135 -5.72 -8.49 12.97
N ASP A 136 -5.53 -8.77 14.25
CA ASP A 136 -5.26 -7.76 15.26
C ASP A 136 -3.78 -7.34 15.32
N THR A 137 -2.91 -8.09 14.68
CA THR A 137 -1.46 -7.91 14.75
C THR A 137 -0.87 -7.55 13.39
N VAL A 138 -0.08 -6.50 13.37
CA VAL A 138 0.83 -6.14 12.27
C VAL A 138 2.17 -6.79 12.55
N PHE A 139 2.74 -7.47 11.56
CA PHE A 139 4.01 -8.17 11.69
C PHE A 139 5.08 -7.53 10.82
N SER A 140 6.34 -7.57 11.27
CA SER A 140 7.51 -7.51 10.42
C SER A 140 7.96 -8.93 10.09
N TYR A 141 8.23 -9.19 8.82
CA TYR A 141 8.69 -10.49 8.33
C TYR A 141 10.01 -10.32 7.59
N GLY A 142 11.03 -10.99 8.08
CA GLY A 142 12.39 -10.95 7.54
C GLY A 142 13.09 -12.31 7.64
N LYS A 143 14.41 -12.33 7.52
CA LYS A 143 15.25 -13.55 7.57
C LYS A 143 15.08 -14.37 8.86
N GLU A 144 14.85 -13.69 9.96
CA GLU A 144 14.61 -14.32 11.28
C GLU A 144 13.15 -14.77 11.50
N GLY A 145 12.30 -14.63 10.49
CA GLY A 145 10.87 -14.93 10.55
C GLY A 145 10.01 -13.73 10.92
N ALA A 146 8.85 -13.99 11.51
CA ALA A 146 7.86 -12.97 11.85
C ALA A 146 8.08 -12.44 13.26
N LYS A 147 8.03 -11.11 13.39
CA LYS A 147 8.03 -10.40 14.66
C LYS A 147 6.79 -9.51 14.77
N PRO A 148 6.00 -9.58 15.85
CA PRO A 148 4.89 -8.66 16.03
C PRO A 148 5.42 -7.24 16.24
N LEU A 149 4.87 -6.29 15.48
CA LEU A 149 5.21 -4.86 15.59
C LEU A 149 4.17 -4.10 16.40
N LEU A 150 2.91 -4.37 16.13
CA LEU A 150 1.78 -3.67 16.73
C LEU A 150 0.64 -4.65 16.93
N VAL A 151 0.04 -4.64 18.13
CA VAL A 151 -1.17 -5.39 18.43
C VAL A 151 -2.31 -4.42 18.66
N ARG A 152 -3.35 -4.55 17.89
CA ARG A 152 -4.55 -3.74 17.97
C ARG A 152 -5.49 -4.26 19.04
N THR A 153 -5.94 -3.37 19.91
CA THR A 153 -7.00 -3.64 20.88
C THR A 153 -8.07 -2.55 20.79
N PRO A 154 -9.35 -2.89 20.64
CA PRO A 154 -9.93 -4.23 20.50
C PRO A 154 -9.67 -4.85 19.14
N ALA A 155 -9.80 -6.18 19.04
CA ALA A 155 -9.64 -6.91 17.78
C ALA A 155 -10.64 -6.45 16.72
N PRO A 156 -10.33 -6.54 15.40
CA PRO A 156 -11.15 -5.98 14.34
C PRO A 156 -12.64 -6.36 14.40
N ARG A 157 -12.92 -7.62 14.74
CA ARG A 157 -14.30 -8.13 14.78
C ARG A 157 -15.07 -7.87 16.05
N SER A 158 -14.43 -7.34 17.09
CA SER A 158 -15.09 -7.01 18.36
C SER A 158 -15.67 -5.61 18.38
N THR A 159 -15.51 -4.84 17.29
CA THR A 159 -16.05 -3.48 17.15
C THR A 159 -17.30 -3.47 16.28
N PHE A 160 -18.28 -2.64 16.66
CA PHE A 160 -19.43 -2.34 15.80
C PHE A 160 -19.67 -0.83 15.81
N PRO A 161 -19.62 -0.17 14.66
CA PRO A 161 -19.23 -0.69 13.35
C PRO A 161 -17.79 -1.24 13.32
N LEU A 162 -17.48 -2.08 12.33
CA LEU A 162 -16.13 -2.60 12.17
C LEU A 162 -15.15 -1.45 11.93
N LYS A 163 -14.11 -1.40 12.76
CA LYS A 163 -12.99 -0.47 12.54
C LYS A 163 -11.85 -1.24 11.90
N LEU A 164 -11.48 -0.84 10.69
CA LEU A 164 -10.40 -1.44 9.92
C LEU A 164 -9.15 -0.58 10.08
N MET A 165 -8.04 -1.20 10.41
CA MET A 165 -6.75 -0.54 10.50
C MET A 165 -5.85 -1.07 9.38
N SER A 166 -5.28 -0.17 8.58
CA SER A 166 -4.27 -0.50 7.60
C SER A 166 -2.99 0.29 7.84
N VAL A 167 -1.87 -0.23 7.37
CA VAL A 167 -0.61 0.50 7.30
C VAL A 167 -0.55 1.16 5.94
N SER A 168 -0.48 2.48 5.88
CA SER A 168 -0.41 3.25 4.63
C SER A 168 1.01 3.50 4.16
N ALA A 169 1.93 3.71 5.10
CA ALA A 169 3.35 3.91 4.83
C ALA A 169 4.20 3.46 6.01
N CYS A 170 5.48 3.25 5.79
CA CYS A 170 6.44 2.96 6.85
C CYS A 170 7.82 3.55 6.55
N SER A 171 8.55 3.85 7.61
CA SER A 171 9.96 4.19 7.58
C SER A 171 10.71 3.37 8.63
N ARG A 172 12.01 3.60 8.79
CA ARG A 172 12.79 2.94 9.85
C ARG A 172 12.32 3.28 11.26
N ARG A 173 11.68 4.44 11.44
CA ARG A 173 11.23 4.94 12.75
C ARG A 173 9.71 4.95 12.90
N PHE A 174 8.97 5.18 11.82
CA PHE A 174 7.55 5.46 11.88
C PHE A 174 6.72 4.46 11.09
N LEU A 175 5.58 4.09 11.65
CA LEU A 175 4.53 3.33 10.98
C LEU A 175 3.29 4.22 10.88
N PHE A 176 2.85 4.50 9.66
CA PHE A 176 1.67 5.32 9.39
C PHE A 176 0.45 4.42 9.30
N LEU A 177 -0.55 4.73 10.08
CA LEU A 177 -1.73 3.91 10.29
C LEU A 177 -2.98 4.69 9.90
N ASP A 178 -3.87 4.06 9.15
CA ASP A 178 -5.22 4.56 8.89
C ASP A 178 -6.23 3.64 9.56
N VAL A 179 -7.13 4.22 10.33
CA VAL A 179 -8.24 3.52 10.98
C VAL A 179 -9.53 4.04 10.39
N ILE A 180 -10.27 3.16 9.71
CA ILE A 180 -11.48 3.51 8.97
C ILE A 180 -12.66 2.73 9.54
N GLU A 181 -13.78 3.41 9.76
CA GLU A 181 -15.04 2.74 10.08
C GLU A 181 -15.69 2.15 8.83
N LYS A 182 -15.97 0.85 8.85
CA LYS A 182 -16.68 0.17 7.75
C LYS A 182 -18.17 0.50 7.80
N VAL A 183 -18.50 1.79 7.62
CA VAL A 183 -19.87 2.31 7.56
C VAL A 183 -20.02 3.17 6.33
N TYR A 184 -21.12 2.94 5.60
CA TYR A 184 -21.50 3.85 4.53
C TYR A 184 -22.48 4.89 5.06
N ARG A 185 -22.14 6.16 4.89
CA ARG A 185 -23.04 7.29 5.15
C ARG A 185 -23.34 7.99 3.83
N ARG A 186 -24.61 8.09 3.49
CA ARG A 186 -25.11 8.55 2.17
C ARG A 186 -24.56 9.92 1.71
N ASN A 187 -24.17 10.77 2.65
CA ASN A 187 -23.73 12.14 2.38
C ASN A 187 -22.21 12.34 2.44
N ILE A 188 -21.45 11.28 2.60
CA ILE A 188 -20.00 11.37 2.78
C ILE A 188 -19.29 10.97 1.50
N LYS A 189 -18.53 11.91 0.94
CA LYS A 189 -17.66 11.67 -0.22
C LYS A 189 -16.36 10.92 0.12
N LYS A 190 -15.94 10.97 1.40
CA LYS A 190 -14.76 10.29 1.95
C LYS A 190 -15.23 9.42 3.12
N LEU A 191 -14.64 8.25 3.30
CA LEU A 191 -14.90 7.40 4.46
C LEU A 191 -14.31 8.10 5.70
N ASP A 192 -15.07 8.14 6.80
CA ASP A 192 -14.59 8.68 8.06
C ASP A 192 -13.47 7.78 8.58
N GLY A 193 -12.33 8.35 8.84
CA GLY A 193 -11.17 7.65 9.36
C GLY A 193 -10.22 8.59 10.07
N ASP A 194 -9.46 8.01 10.97
CA ASP A 194 -8.40 8.68 11.70
C ASP A 194 -7.05 8.16 11.24
N SER A 195 -6.08 9.06 11.10
CA SER A 195 -4.70 8.69 10.80
C SER A 195 -3.84 8.84 12.03
N PHE A 196 -2.98 7.86 12.26
CA PHE A 196 -2.05 7.82 13.39
C PHE A 196 -0.65 7.51 12.92
N VAL A 197 0.32 7.85 13.75
CA VAL A 197 1.71 7.43 13.57
C VAL A 197 2.16 6.70 14.83
N TYR A 198 2.75 5.52 14.62
CA TYR A 198 3.45 4.78 15.66
C TYR A 198 4.95 5.03 15.51
N ASP A 199 5.59 5.55 16.57
CA ASP A 199 7.03 5.72 16.67
C ASP A 199 7.67 4.46 17.28
N TYR A 200 8.47 3.73 16.50
CA TYR A 200 9.16 2.52 17.00
C TYR A 200 10.15 2.79 18.12
N ARG A 201 10.74 3.99 18.12
CA ARG A 201 11.77 4.37 19.09
C ARG A 201 11.17 4.72 20.43
N GLU A 202 10.16 5.58 20.41
CA GLU A 202 9.50 6.04 21.64
C GLU A 202 8.37 5.08 22.09
N LYS A 203 7.93 4.17 21.20
CA LYS A 203 6.81 3.23 21.42
C LYS A 203 5.48 3.94 21.70
N GLU A 204 5.28 5.08 21.09
CA GLU A 204 4.11 5.91 21.25
C GLU A 204 3.29 6.01 19.96
N ILE A 205 1.97 6.22 20.12
CA ILE A 205 1.05 6.49 19.03
C ILE A 205 0.51 7.90 19.18
N PHE A 206 0.53 8.66 18.10
CA PHE A 206 0.01 10.03 18.09
C PHE A 206 -0.70 10.35 16.77
N THR A 207 -1.56 11.37 16.79
CA THR A 207 -2.17 11.93 15.57
C THR A 207 -1.19 12.93 14.95
N PRO A 208 -0.68 12.67 13.74
CA PRO A 208 0.30 13.55 13.12
C PRO A 208 -0.36 14.77 12.49
N VAL A 209 0.36 15.88 12.47
CA VAL A 209 0.14 16.97 11.54
C VAL A 209 1.35 16.99 10.60
N LEU A 210 1.15 16.52 9.38
CA LEU A 210 2.20 16.48 8.38
C LEU A 210 2.09 17.71 7.49
N VAL A 211 3.20 18.41 7.33
CA VAL A 211 3.30 19.57 6.46
C VAL A 211 4.50 19.45 5.55
N ASN A 212 4.39 19.97 4.34
CA ASN A 212 5.50 20.14 3.44
C ASN A 212 6.02 21.57 3.58
N SER A 213 7.17 21.72 4.22
CA SER A 213 7.82 22.99 4.48
C SER A 213 8.52 23.61 3.25
N ASP A 214 8.59 22.89 2.14
CA ASP A 214 9.09 23.47 0.88
C ASP A 214 8.09 24.48 0.27
N PHE A 215 6.88 24.58 0.81
CA PHE A 215 5.86 25.52 0.38
C PHE A 215 5.63 26.65 1.41
N ILE A 216 5.24 27.84 0.91
CA ILE A 216 4.91 29.00 1.71
C ILE A 216 3.50 29.51 1.32
N PRO A 217 2.47 29.44 2.20
CA PRO A 217 2.49 28.75 3.49
C PRO A 217 2.68 27.25 3.33
N GLU A 218 3.12 26.59 4.38
CA GLU A 218 3.29 25.13 4.40
C GLU A 218 2.01 24.40 3.94
N LEU A 219 2.18 23.41 3.07
CA LEU A 219 1.04 22.61 2.60
C LEU A 219 0.85 21.36 3.47
N PRO A 220 -0.38 21.08 3.88
CA PRO A 220 -0.67 19.83 4.57
C PRO A 220 -0.40 18.64 3.65
N VAL A 221 0.18 17.59 4.22
CA VAL A 221 0.43 16.31 3.54
C VAL A 221 -0.56 15.28 4.08
N GLU A 222 -1.39 14.74 3.21
CA GLU A 222 -2.28 13.64 3.57
C GLU A 222 -1.57 12.30 3.43
N ILE A 223 -1.61 11.48 4.48
CA ILE A 223 -0.97 10.14 4.51
C ILE A 223 -1.54 9.23 3.41
N ASP A 224 -2.83 9.34 3.12
CA ASP A 224 -3.52 8.60 2.05
C ASP A 224 -2.86 8.78 0.67
N ASN A 225 -2.26 9.94 0.45
CA ASN A 225 -1.60 10.29 -0.80
C ASN A 225 -0.15 9.79 -0.88
N MET A 226 0.37 9.21 0.20
CA MET A 226 1.72 8.67 0.21
C MET A 226 1.74 7.27 -0.37
N ASN A 227 2.60 7.06 -1.35
CA ASN A 227 2.89 5.74 -1.88
C ASN A 227 4.11 5.15 -1.15
N GLY A 228 3.87 4.18 -0.27
CA GLY A 228 4.90 3.54 0.56
C GLY A 228 5.82 2.55 -0.16
N SER A 229 5.84 2.54 -1.50
CA SER A 229 6.59 1.54 -2.29
C SER A 229 8.06 1.88 -2.53
N PHE A 230 8.59 2.95 -1.95
CA PHE A 230 9.98 3.38 -2.16
C PHE A 230 10.89 2.92 -1.03
N PRO A 231 11.91 2.08 -1.28
CA PRO A 231 12.75 1.48 -0.23
C PRO A 231 13.49 2.48 0.67
N LYS A 232 13.78 3.69 0.15
CA LYS A 232 14.52 4.74 0.86
C LYS A 232 13.64 5.82 1.47
N TYR A 233 12.34 5.83 1.13
CA TYR A 233 11.41 6.90 1.51
C TYR A 233 10.18 6.29 2.16
N ALA A 234 9.60 7.00 3.10
CA ALA A 234 8.36 6.58 3.75
C ALA A 234 7.17 6.64 2.80
N GLY A 235 7.22 7.54 1.83
CA GLY A 235 6.20 7.66 0.82
C GLY A 235 6.58 8.61 -0.30
N ALA A 236 5.73 8.68 -1.32
CA ALA A 236 5.83 9.60 -2.41
C ALA A 236 4.47 10.10 -2.85
N SER A 237 4.42 11.31 -3.34
CA SER A 237 3.27 11.86 -4.05
C SER A 237 3.73 12.54 -5.34
N SER A 238 2.79 12.95 -6.17
CA SER A 238 3.09 13.73 -7.37
C SER A 238 2.25 14.99 -7.41
N ILE A 239 2.84 16.06 -7.89
CA ILE A 239 2.15 17.31 -8.19
C ILE A 239 2.30 17.61 -9.68
N HIS A 240 1.24 18.09 -10.32
CA HIS A 240 1.31 18.44 -11.73
C HIS A 240 2.26 19.65 -11.92
N SER A 241 3.17 19.57 -12.91
CA SER A 241 4.21 20.59 -13.14
C SER A 241 3.62 22.01 -13.32
N ARG A 242 2.46 22.13 -13.96
CA ARG A 242 1.77 23.43 -14.11
C ARG A 242 1.34 24.02 -12.76
N GLU A 243 0.86 23.21 -11.85
CA GLU A 243 0.46 23.63 -10.50
C GLU A 243 1.70 24.00 -9.69
N PHE A 244 2.74 23.17 -9.73
CA PHE A 244 4.01 23.42 -9.06
C PHE A 244 4.65 24.74 -9.53
N MET A 245 4.62 25.00 -10.85
CA MET A 245 5.09 26.28 -11.41
C MET A 245 4.25 27.50 -11.03
N GLN A 246 2.96 27.33 -10.67
CA GLN A 246 2.17 28.43 -10.12
C GLN A 246 2.66 28.84 -8.73
N TYR A 247 3.00 27.87 -7.87
CA TYR A 247 3.62 28.15 -6.57
C TYR A 247 4.97 28.86 -6.75
N TYR A 248 5.81 28.40 -7.68
CA TYR A 248 7.09 29.03 -7.99
C TYR A 248 6.95 30.50 -8.41
N ARG A 249 6.07 30.77 -9.38
CA ARG A 249 5.84 32.15 -9.89
C ARG A 249 5.28 33.12 -8.85
N ARG A 250 4.58 32.59 -7.85
CA ARG A 250 4.04 33.37 -6.73
C ARG A 250 5.05 33.57 -5.60
N GLY A 251 6.25 33.00 -5.71
CA GLY A 251 7.25 33.00 -4.64
C GLY A 251 6.88 32.13 -3.44
N ASN A 252 6.01 31.12 -3.66
CA ASN A 252 5.49 30.26 -2.61
C ASN A 252 6.26 28.93 -2.50
N LEU A 253 7.46 28.85 -3.05
CA LEU A 253 8.38 27.71 -2.89
C LEU A 253 9.68 28.17 -2.23
N GLN A 254 10.29 27.26 -1.48
CA GLN A 254 11.60 27.47 -0.89
C GLN A 254 12.48 26.22 -0.97
N GLY A 255 13.77 26.37 -0.65
CA GLY A 255 14.71 25.28 -0.60
C GLY A 255 14.79 24.48 -1.91
N ARG A 256 14.83 23.16 -1.80
CA ARG A 256 14.97 22.25 -2.94
C ARG A 256 13.80 22.33 -3.93
N ALA A 257 12.60 22.68 -3.45
CA ALA A 257 11.45 22.83 -4.35
C ALA A 257 11.64 24.01 -5.31
N CYS A 258 12.26 25.10 -4.86
CA CYS A 258 12.60 26.25 -5.70
C CYS A 258 13.63 25.87 -6.76
N GLU A 259 14.66 25.11 -6.37
CA GLU A 259 15.68 24.59 -7.30
C GLU A 259 15.05 23.67 -8.36
N ALA A 260 14.22 22.72 -7.92
CA ALA A 260 13.51 21.80 -8.81
C ALA A 260 12.63 22.55 -9.82
N ALA A 261 11.88 23.58 -9.35
CA ALA A 261 11.03 24.39 -10.21
C ALA A 261 11.83 25.14 -11.29
N SER A 262 13.04 25.61 -10.97
CA SER A 262 13.90 26.31 -11.91
C SER A 262 14.45 25.42 -13.03
N CYS A 263 14.49 24.10 -12.82
CA CYS A 263 14.96 23.11 -13.78
C CYS A 263 13.84 22.53 -14.66
N LEU A 264 12.56 22.79 -14.36
CA LEU A 264 11.44 22.24 -15.12
C LEU A 264 11.37 22.81 -16.52
N THR A 265 11.10 21.90 -17.46
CA THR A 265 10.88 22.18 -18.89
C THR A 265 9.39 22.09 -19.24
N ARG A 266 9.04 22.37 -20.49
CA ARG A 266 7.68 22.24 -21.01
C ARG A 266 7.22 20.79 -21.14
N ASP A 267 8.17 19.86 -21.21
CA ASP A 267 7.91 18.43 -21.41
C ASP A 267 7.67 17.69 -20.10
N ASP A 268 8.01 18.32 -18.96
CA ASP A 268 7.78 17.75 -17.63
C ASP A 268 6.30 17.86 -17.25
N ILE A 269 5.66 16.71 -17.02
CA ILE A 269 4.23 16.64 -16.71
C ILE A 269 3.99 16.66 -15.21
N TYR A 270 4.86 15.96 -14.43
CA TYR A 270 4.74 15.82 -12.99
C TYR A 270 6.06 16.05 -12.29
N VAL A 271 5.97 16.58 -11.07
CA VAL A 271 7.07 16.63 -10.09
C VAL A 271 6.80 15.55 -9.06
N LEU A 272 7.77 14.67 -8.84
CA LEU A 272 7.71 13.64 -7.82
C LEU A 272 8.18 14.21 -6.48
N VAL A 273 7.35 14.14 -5.46
CA VAL A 273 7.67 14.53 -4.09
C VAL A 273 7.96 13.27 -3.28
N LEU A 274 9.18 13.17 -2.76
CA LEU A 274 9.62 12.04 -1.95
C LEU A 274 9.66 12.45 -0.47
N TYR A 275 8.93 11.73 0.37
CA TYR A 275 8.87 11.97 1.81
C TYR A 275 9.90 11.13 2.54
N HIS A 276 10.75 11.78 3.29
CA HIS A 276 11.74 11.16 4.14
C HIS A 276 11.55 11.61 5.58
N PHE A 277 11.30 10.65 6.48
CA PHE A 277 11.12 10.92 7.91
C PHE A 277 12.32 10.39 8.68
N ASN A 278 12.96 11.25 9.44
CA ASN A 278 14.15 10.94 10.24
C ASN A 278 13.79 10.55 11.68
#